data_3672aefe11a8d9d12d7af225f293486c
#
_entry.id   3672aefe11a8d9d12d7af225f293486c
#
_cell.length_a   1.000
_cell.length_b   1.000
_cell.length_c   1.000
_cell.angle_alpha   90.00
_cell.angle_beta   90.00
_cell.angle_gamma   90.00
#
_symmetry.space_group_name_H-M   'P 1'
#
loop_
_entity.id
_entity.type
_entity.pdbx_description
1 polymer ?
#
loop_
_entity_poly.entity_id
_entity_poly.type
_entity_poly.pdbx_seq_one_letter_code
_entity_poly.pdbx_strand_id
1 'polypeptide(L)'
;MVSVLSVLCAVAGFILSYLKISTVTPIENQLLTYVQGPAILNVFKDVENSPIQDRKSFIVGDGKKVNVFPAIKDGKLFGVALEGFGQGFGGDIGVMVGIDVNNDTLVNIDITTHKETPGLGSRVSEESFTKQFKGKPYAVALKSQGGEIDAISGATVSSNGTVLAINDAGNQYNMLKDEIIKTWNSGAKNEFLQGIHQRAVE
;
A
#
# COMPACT_ATOMS: atom_id res chain seq x y z
N MET A 1 -25.52 11.88 42.81
CA MET A 1 -25.49 10.90 41.68
C MET A 1 -24.81 11.44 40.43
N VAL A 2 -25.09 12.68 39.99
CA VAL A 2 -24.44 13.25 38.78
C VAL A 2 -22.92 13.28 38.90
N SER A 3 -22.35 13.69 40.02
CA SER A 3 -20.90 13.77 40.25
C SER A 3 -20.19 12.39 40.13
N VAL A 4 -20.81 11.35 40.65
CA VAL A 4 -20.25 9.98 40.57
C VAL A 4 -20.21 9.50 39.12
N LEU A 5 -21.31 9.75 38.38
CA LEU A 5 -21.38 9.37 36.96
C LEU A 5 -20.35 10.15 36.13
N SER A 6 -20.20 11.46 36.37
CA SER A 6 -19.22 12.29 35.67
C SER A 6 -17.78 11.83 35.90
N VAL A 7 -17.42 11.47 37.12
CA VAL A 7 -16.09 10.94 37.45
C VAL A 7 -15.85 9.60 36.74
N LEU A 8 -16.86 8.74 36.77
CA LEU A 8 -16.76 7.42 36.15
C LEU A 8 -16.58 7.49 34.62
N CYS A 9 -17.34 8.40 33.95
CA CYS A 9 -17.17 8.67 32.53
C CYS A 9 -15.81 9.30 32.20
N ALA A 10 -15.32 10.22 33.05
CA ALA A 10 -14.00 10.83 32.86
C ALA A 10 -12.87 9.78 32.98
N VAL A 11 -12.93 8.90 33.98
CA VAL A 11 -11.95 7.82 34.16
C VAL A 11 -12.00 6.83 33.00
N ALA A 12 -13.19 6.40 32.57
CA ALA A 12 -13.34 5.50 31.43
C ALA A 12 -12.80 6.12 30.14
N GLY A 13 -13.12 7.38 29.87
CA GLY A 13 -12.61 8.12 28.71
C GLY A 13 -11.09 8.28 28.72
N PHE A 14 -10.50 8.55 29.90
CA PHE A 14 -9.05 8.62 30.06
C PHE A 14 -8.37 7.26 29.77
N ILE A 15 -8.89 6.18 30.34
CA ILE A 15 -8.36 4.80 30.13
C ILE A 15 -8.44 4.43 28.66
N LEU A 16 -9.58 4.66 28.00
CA LEU A 16 -9.74 4.35 26.57
C LEU A 16 -8.79 5.18 25.69
N SER A 17 -8.64 6.47 26.00
CA SER A 17 -7.70 7.34 25.28
C SER A 17 -6.25 6.90 25.46
N TYR A 18 -5.86 6.55 26.68
CA TYR A 18 -4.52 6.04 26.99
C TYR A 18 -4.24 4.72 26.28
N LEU A 19 -5.15 3.76 26.30
CA LEU A 19 -5.03 2.49 25.58
C LEU A 19 -4.89 2.71 24.08
N LYS A 20 -5.72 3.60 23.49
CA LYS A 20 -5.64 3.94 22.08
C LYS A 20 -4.25 4.46 21.69
N ILE A 21 -3.73 5.43 22.44
CA ILE A 21 -2.40 6.01 22.17
C ILE A 21 -1.29 4.97 22.31
N SER A 22 -1.35 4.12 23.35
CA SER A 22 -0.32 3.11 23.63
C SER A 22 -0.32 1.96 22.63
N THR A 23 -1.44 1.68 21.96
CA THR A 23 -1.57 0.53 21.04
C THR A 23 -1.35 0.88 19.57
N VAL A 24 -1.41 2.16 19.17
CA VAL A 24 -1.27 2.57 17.75
C VAL A 24 0.10 2.17 17.20
N THR A 25 1.19 2.52 17.86
CA THR A 25 2.55 2.25 17.36
C THR A 25 2.87 0.76 17.25
N PRO A 26 2.59 -0.10 18.28
CA PRO A 26 2.80 -1.54 18.12
C PRO A 26 1.93 -2.15 17.01
N ILE A 27 0.70 -1.70 16.81
CA ILE A 27 -0.18 -2.19 15.74
C ILE A 27 0.39 -1.82 14.36
N GLU A 28 0.83 -0.58 14.15
CA GLU A 28 1.47 -0.15 12.91
C GLU A 28 2.71 -0.99 12.59
N ASN A 29 3.57 -1.27 13.57
CA ASN A 29 4.77 -2.08 13.37
C ASN A 29 4.43 -3.55 13.03
N GLN A 30 3.42 -4.11 13.67
CA GLN A 30 2.95 -5.46 13.35
C GLN A 30 2.35 -5.53 11.95
N LEU A 31 1.55 -4.56 11.56
CA LEU A 31 0.97 -4.47 10.22
C LEU A 31 2.08 -4.39 9.15
N LEU A 32 3.10 -3.57 9.37
CA LEU A 32 4.26 -3.47 8.49
C LEU A 32 5.00 -4.80 8.37
N THR A 33 5.20 -5.52 9.48
CA THR A 33 6.03 -6.74 9.49
C THR A 33 5.28 -7.95 8.94
N TYR A 34 4.02 -8.14 9.34
CA TYR A 34 3.28 -9.40 9.10
C TYR A 34 2.30 -9.32 7.93
N VAL A 35 1.89 -8.12 7.51
CA VAL A 35 0.91 -7.94 6.43
C VAL A 35 1.55 -7.26 5.22
N GLN A 36 2.06 -6.04 5.41
CA GLN A 36 2.61 -5.27 4.28
C GLN A 36 3.95 -5.83 3.80
N GLY A 37 4.80 -6.35 4.69
CA GLY A 37 6.10 -6.91 4.34
C GLY A 37 6.01 -8.05 3.33
N PRO A 38 5.28 -9.14 3.63
CA PRO A 38 5.07 -10.23 2.68
C PRO A 38 4.44 -9.76 1.37
N ALA A 39 3.44 -8.87 1.43
CA ALA A 39 2.79 -8.33 0.25
C ALA A 39 3.76 -7.56 -0.67
N ILE A 40 4.64 -6.74 -0.09
CA ILE A 40 5.66 -6.00 -0.85
C ILE A 40 6.64 -6.97 -1.54
N LEU A 41 7.06 -8.04 -0.86
CA LEU A 41 7.94 -9.07 -1.42
C LEU A 41 7.26 -9.86 -2.55
N ASN A 42 5.94 -10.08 -2.47
CA ASN A 42 5.17 -10.70 -3.54
C ASN A 42 5.00 -9.77 -4.75
N VAL A 43 4.91 -8.47 -4.50
CA VAL A 43 4.78 -7.45 -5.54
C VAL A 43 6.10 -7.23 -6.26
N PHE A 44 7.23 -7.16 -5.52
CA PHE A 44 8.57 -6.96 -6.07
C PHE A 44 9.49 -8.12 -5.69
N LYS A 45 9.70 -9.05 -6.61
CA LYS A 45 10.49 -10.28 -6.34
C LYS A 45 12.01 -10.08 -6.37
N ASP A 46 12.52 -9.11 -7.13
CA ASP A 46 13.96 -8.93 -7.39
C ASP A 46 14.34 -7.45 -7.18
N VAL A 47 14.42 -7.03 -5.91
CA VAL A 47 14.85 -5.68 -5.53
C VAL A 47 16.13 -5.73 -4.71
N GLU A 48 17.00 -4.74 -4.88
CA GLU A 48 18.31 -4.66 -4.23
C GLU A 48 18.23 -4.02 -2.83
N ASN A 49 17.16 -3.27 -2.57
CA ASN A 49 16.96 -2.55 -1.32
C ASN A 49 15.97 -3.27 -0.39
N SER A 50 15.78 -2.71 0.80
CA SER A 50 14.74 -3.12 1.75
C SER A 50 13.57 -2.13 1.69
N PRO A 51 12.53 -2.36 0.87
CA PRO A 51 11.44 -1.39 0.65
C PRO A 51 10.74 -0.97 1.95
N ILE A 52 10.68 -1.88 2.94
CA ILE A 52 10.06 -1.63 4.24
C ILE A 52 10.86 -0.62 5.06
N GLN A 53 12.21 -0.72 5.03
CA GLN A 53 13.09 0.18 5.77
C GLN A 53 13.21 1.52 5.08
N ASP A 54 13.26 1.52 3.75
CA ASP A 54 13.43 2.71 2.90
C ASP A 54 12.12 3.46 2.64
N ARG A 55 11.02 2.99 3.25
CA ARG A 55 9.70 3.62 3.08
C ARG A 55 9.71 5.08 3.52
N LYS A 56 8.97 5.90 2.82
CA LYS A 56 8.67 7.28 3.22
C LYS A 56 7.17 7.50 3.26
N SER A 57 6.75 8.38 4.17
CA SER A 57 5.35 8.77 4.30
C SER A 57 5.16 10.12 3.64
N PHE A 58 4.15 10.21 2.81
CA PHE A 58 3.72 11.42 2.13
C PHE A 58 2.32 11.83 2.59
N ILE A 59 1.98 13.07 2.41
CA ILE A 59 0.64 13.59 2.71
C ILE A 59 -0.08 13.84 1.39
N VAL A 60 -1.25 13.23 1.22
CA VAL A 60 -2.07 13.35 0.01
C VAL A 60 -3.33 14.13 0.32
N GLY A 61 -3.67 15.11 -0.54
CA GLY A 61 -4.95 15.80 -0.53
C GLY A 61 -5.41 16.28 0.85
N ASP A 62 -6.41 15.61 1.41
CA ASP A 62 -7.06 15.98 2.68
C ASP A 62 -6.23 15.68 3.96
N GLY A 63 -4.91 15.59 3.85
CA GLY A 63 -4.03 15.29 4.99
C GLY A 63 -3.90 13.80 5.30
N LYS A 64 -4.34 12.91 4.41
CA LYS A 64 -4.15 11.45 4.53
C LYS A 64 -2.68 11.11 4.38
N LYS A 65 -2.11 10.43 5.38
CA LYS A 65 -0.74 9.92 5.35
C LYS A 65 -0.71 8.61 4.57
N VAL A 66 0.14 8.57 3.54
CA VAL A 66 0.36 7.39 2.68
C VAL A 66 1.80 6.95 2.78
N ASN A 67 2.03 5.67 3.04
CA ASN A 67 3.35 5.07 3.02
C ASN A 67 3.67 4.60 1.60
N VAL A 68 4.81 5.02 1.09
CA VAL A 68 5.34 4.62 -0.21
C VAL A 68 6.58 3.78 0.01
N PHE A 69 6.62 2.61 -0.58
CA PHE A 69 7.70 1.64 -0.48
C PHE A 69 8.48 1.59 -1.80
N PRO A 70 9.75 2.05 -1.83
CA PRO A 70 10.53 2.09 -3.05
C PRO A 70 11.08 0.71 -3.41
N ALA A 71 11.10 0.40 -4.69
CA ALA A 71 11.78 -0.75 -5.28
C ALA A 71 12.95 -0.23 -6.11
N ILE A 72 14.18 -0.55 -5.69
CA ILE A 72 15.42 -0.14 -6.36
C ILE A 72 16.00 -1.32 -7.12
N LYS A 73 16.38 -1.08 -8.37
CA LYS A 73 17.06 -2.04 -9.23
C LYS A 73 18.14 -1.33 -10.03
N ASP A 74 19.32 -1.94 -10.13
CA ASP A 74 20.51 -1.33 -10.77
C ASP A 74 20.84 0.06 -10.22
N GLY A 75 20.65 0.25 -8.90
CA GLY A 75 20.87 1.53 -8.20
C GLY A 75 19.89 2.65 -8.57
N LYS A 76 18.80 2.35 -9.29
CA LYS A 76 17.77 3.33 -9.69
C LYS A 76 16.40 2.92 -9.17
N LEU A 77 15.54 3.92 -8.95
CA LEU A 77 14.15 3.69 -8.62
C LEU A 77 13.45 3.01 -9.82
N PHE A 78 13.12 1.73 -9.66
CA PHE A 78 12.41 0.93 -10.64
C PHE A 78 10.89 1.11 -10.49
N GLY A 79 10.41 1.03 -9.25
CA GLY A 79 8.99 1.06 -8.95
C GLY A 79 8.71 1.49 -7.52
N VAL A 80 7.45 1.64 -7.23
CA VAL A 80 6.96 1.92 -5.86
C VAL A 80 5.74 1.07 -5.56
N ALA A 81 5.60 0.65 -4.29
CA ALA A 81 4.37 0.05 -3.80
C ALA A 81 3.60 1.03 -2.90
N LEU A 82 2.29 1.05 -3.06
CA LEU A 82 1.35 1.80 -2.25
C LEU A 82 0.16 0.90 -1.90
N GLU A 83 -0.44 1.14 -0.74
CA GLU A 83 -1.65 0.43 -0.34
C GLU A 83 -2.89 1.29 -0.64
N GLY A 84 -3.80 0.72 -1.43
CA GLY A 84 -5.10 1.31 -1.70
C GLY A 84 -6.23 0.50 -1.07
N PHE A 85 -7.40 1.13 -0.91
CA PHE A 85 -8.58 0.52 -0.31
C PHE A 85 -9.79 0.67 -1.20
N GLY A 86 -10.63 -0.37 -1.24
CA GLY A 86 -11.88 -0.35 -1.99
C GLY A 86 -12.96 -1.17 -1.31
N GLN A 87 -14.21 -0.72 -1.41
CA GLN A 87 -15.35 -1.35 -0.76
C GLN A 87 -15.67 -2.69 -1.42
N GLY A 88 -15.49 -3.79 -0.70
CA GLY A 88 -15.94 -5.13 -1.07
C GLY A 88 -17.33 -5.47 -0.53
N PHE A 89 -17.67 -6.76 -0.49
CA PHE A 89 -18.94 -7.26 0.04
C PHE A 89 -18.93 -7.32 1.57
N GLY A 90 -17.86 -7.88 2.16
CA GLY A 90 -17.73 -8.03 3.61
C GLY A 90 -17.12 -6.82 4.32
N GLY A 91 -16.65 -5.82 3.58
CA GLY A 91 -15.98 -4.62 4.07
C GLY A 91 -14.88 -4.16 3.12
N ASP A 92 -14.00 -3.31 3.60
CA ASP A 92 -12.90 -2.81 2.78
C ASP A 92 -11.90 -3.92 2.44
N ILE A 93 -11.45 -3.93 1.19
CA ILE A 93 -10.36 -4.74 0.67
C ILE A 93 -9.14 -3.84 0.55
N GLY A 94 -8.06 -4.19 1.26
CA GLY A 94 -6.76 -3.54 1.13
C GLY A 94 -5.92 -4.27 0.09
N VAL A 95 -5.29 -3.51 -0.79
CA VAL A 95 -4.45 -4.03 -1.87
C VAL A 95 -3.11 -3.30 -1.89
N MET A 96 -2.02 -4.04 -1.79
CA MET A 96 -0.68 -3.54 -2.08
C MET A 96 -0.47 -3.54 -3.59
N VAL A 97 -0.22 -2.37 -4.15
CA VAL A 97 -0.12 -2.16 -5.60
C VAL A 97 1.30 -1.71 -5.95
N GLY A 98 2.02 -2.53 -6.71
CA GLY A 98 3.32 -2.15 -7.26
C GLY A 98 3.19 -1.51 -8.63
N ILE A 99 3.78 -0.34 -8.77
CA ILE A 99 3.75 0.45 -10.00
C ILE A 99 5.18 0.66 -10.50
N ASP A 100 5.43 0.35 -11.76
CA ASP A 100 6.66 0.71 -12.48
C ASP A 100 6.64 2.22 -12.77
N VAL A 101 7.59 2.95 -12.22
CA VAL A 101 7.64 4.41 -12.37
C VAL A 101 8.07 4.88 -13.77
N ASN A 102 8.66 3.98 -14.57
CA ASN A 102 9.13 4.29 -15.92
C ASN A 102 8.03 4.17 -16.97
N ASN A 103 7.13 3.17 -16.77
CA ASN A 103 6.11 2.82 -17.75
C ASN A 103 4.69 3.16 -17.27
N ASP A 104 4.51 3.58 -16.01
CA ASP A 104 3.21 3.81 -15.37
C ASP A 104 2.27 2.58 -15.42
N THR A 105 2.85 1.39 -15.26
CA THR A 105 2.12 0.13 -15.32
C THR A 105 2.22 -0.64 -14.02
N LEU A 106 1.24 -1.50 -13.77
CA LEU A 106 1.23 -2.40 -12.62
C LEU A 106 2.30 -3.49 -12.78
N VAL A 107 3.22 -3.57 -11.83
CA VAL A 107 4.20 -4.66 -11.75
C VAL A 107 3.50 -5.93 -11.27
N ASN A 108 2.79 -5.81 -10.17
CA ASN A 108 1.97 -6.86 -9.56
C ASN A 108 1.07 -6.24 -8.48
N ILE A 109 0.11 -7.01 -7.97
CA ILE A 109 -0.70 -6.66 -6.81
C ILE A 109 -0.70 -7.80 -5.80
N ASP A 110 -0.95 -7.48 -4.52
CA ASP A 110 -1.22 -8.46 -3.48
C ASP A 110 -2.31 -7.95 -2.53
N ILE A 111 -3.18 -8.85 -2.07
CA ILE A 111 -4.26 -8.48 -1.15
C ILE A 111 -3.71 -8.47 0.27
N THR A 112 -3.76 -7.31 0.93
CA THR A 112 -3.25 -7.15 2.29
C THR A 112 -4.30 -7.48 3.34
N THR A 113 -5.53 -7.02 3.14
CA THR A 113 -6.63 -7.25 4.08
C THR A 113 -7.95 -7.41 3.35
N HIS A 114 -8.79 -8.30 3.85
CA HIS A 114 -10.20 -8.41 3.44
C HIS A 114 -11.04 -9.10 4.51
N LYS A 115 -12.35 -8.89 4.45
CA LYS A 115 -13.37 -9.59 5.28
C LYS A 115 -14.39 -10.31 4.40
N GLU A 116 -13.96 -10.73 3.23
CA GLU A 116 -14.80 -11.37 2.23
C GLU A 116 -15.19 -12.80 2.65
N THR A 117 -16.31 -13.28 2.12
CA THR A 117 -16.80 -14.65 2.38
C THR A 117 -15.81 -15.70 1.91
N PRO A 118 -15.38 -16.63 2.81
CA PRO A 118 -14.47 -17.71 2.44
C PRO A 118 -14.98 -18.55 1.26
N GLY A 119 -14.08 -18.89 0.33
CA GLY A 119 -14.37 -19.69 -0.85
C GLY A 119 -15.17 -18.98 -1.95
N LEU A 120 -15.61 -17.72 -1.70
CA LEU A 120 -16.33 -16.92 -2.69
C LEU A 120 -15.59 -15.60 -2.92
N GLY A 121 -15.81 -14.58 -2.11
CA GLY A 121 -15.16 -13.28 -2.22
C GLY A 121 -13.67 -13.31 -1.89
N SER A 122 -13.23 -14.19 -0.98
CA SER A 122 -11.81 -14.39 -0.64
C SER A 122 -10.94 -14.85 -1.81
N ARG A 123 -11.55 -15.33 -2.90
CA ARG A 123 -10.83 -15.70 -4.14
C ARG A 123 -10.18 -14.52 -4.84
N VAL A 124 -10.43 -13.28 -4.44
CA VAL A 124 -9.69 -12.10 -4.91
C VAL A 124 -8.20 -12.18 -4.58
N SER A 125 -7.81 -12.98 -3.58
CA SER A 125 -6.41 -13.23 -3.21
C SER A 125 -5.74 -14.34 -4.02
N GLU A 126 -6.50 -15.08 -4.85
CA GLU A 126 -5.94 -16.15 -5.68
C GLU A 126 -5.12 -15.57 -6.84
N GLU A 127 -4.01 -16.23 -7.17
CA GLU A 127 -3.15 -15.84 -8.29
C GLU A 127 -3.91 -15.84 -9.63
N SER A 128 -4.91 -16.71 -9.78
CA SER A 128 -5.80 -16.76 -10.94
C SER A 128 -6.49 -15.41 -11.22
N PHE A 129 -6.80 -14.65 -10.19
CA PHE A 129 -7.41 -13.33 -10.29
C PHE A 129 -6.34 -12.21 -10.32
N THR A 130 -5.37 -12.24 -9.40
CA THR A 130 -4.40 -11.15 -9.25
C THR A 130 -3.45 -11.00 -10.46
N LYS A 131 -3.11 -12.10 -11.14
CA LYS A 131 -2.25 -12.08 -12.33
C LYS A 131 -2.80 -11.26 -13.51
N GLN A 132 -4.11 -11.03 -13.57
CA GLN A 132 -4.74 -10.26 -14.64
C GLN A 132 -4.29 -8.79 -14.65
N PHE A 133 -3.84 -8.28 -13.52
CA PHE A 133 -3.45 -6.88 -13.35
C PHE A 133 -2.03 -6.59 -13.82
N LYS A 134 -1.18 -7.60 -13.89
CA LYS A 134 0.23 -7.45 -14.25
C LYS A 134 0.41 -6.84 -15.65
N GLY A 135 1.21 -5.77 -15.73
CA GLY A 135 1.49 -5.06 -16.98
C GLY A 135 0.36 -4.15 -17.48
N LYS A 136 -0.75 -4.06 -16.74
CA LYS A 136 -1.86 -3.14 -17.06
C LYS A 136 -1.55 -1.73 -16.57
N PRO A 137 -2.17 -0.70 -17.14
CA PRO A 137 -2.19 0.63 -16.53
C PRO A 137 -2.77 0.56 -15.11
N TYR A 138 -2.37 1.47 -14.23
CA TYR A 138 -2.92 1.49 -12.86
C TYR A 138 -4.39 1.96 -12.78
N ALA A 139 -4.95 2.53 -13.86
CA ALA A 139 -6.38 2.79 -13.99
C ALA A 139 -7.05 1.59 -14.68
N VAL A 140 -7.66 0.70 -13.88
CA VAL A 140 -8.29 -0.56 -14.34
C VAL A 140 -9.79 -0.56 -14.13
N ALA A 141 -10.51 -1.39 -14.91
CA ALA A 141 -11.92 -1.63 -14.74
C ALA A 141 -12.29 -3.09 -15.06
N LEU A 142 -13.42 -3.56 -14.52
CA LEU A 142 -13.98 -4.86 -14.87
C LEU A 142 -14.52 -4.85 -16.31
N LYS A 143 -14.52 -5.98 -16.99
CA LYS A 143 -15.13 -6.13 -18.32
C LYS A 143 -16.59 -5.70 -18.37
N SER A 144 -17.35 -5.95 -17.31
CA SER A 144 -18.75 -5.49 -17.18
C SER A 144 -18.89 -3.95 -17.13
N GLN A 145 -17.78 -3.24 -16.89
CA GLN A 145 -17.70 -1.78 -16.83
C GLN A 145 -16.88 -1.20 -18.00
N GLY A 146 -16.64 -1.99 -19.03
CA GLY A 146 -15.88 -1.58 -20.22
C GLY A 146 -14.37 -1.70 -20.10
N GLY A 147 -13.85 -2.35 -19.04
CA GLY A 147 -12.43 -2.63 -18.84
C GLY A 147 -11.99 -4.00 -19.36
N GLU A 148 -10.85 -4.48 -18.85
CA GLU A 148 -10.23 -5.73 -19.30
C GLU A 148 -10.17 -6.84 -18.24
N ILE A 149 -10.59 -6.57 -17.01
CA ILE A 149 -10.49 -7.52 -15.88
C ILE A 149 -11.74 -8.38 -15.80
N ASP A 150 -11.55 -9.69 -15.77
CA ASP A 150 -12.61 -10.66 -15.54
C ASP A 150 -12.97 -10.70 -14.04
N ALA A 151 -14.25 -10.46 -13.73
CA ALA A 151 -14.73 -10.61 -12.37
C ALA A 151 -14.79 -12.10 -11.99
N ILE A 152 -14.61 -12.39 -10.70
CA ILE A 152 -14.82 -13.73 -10.14
C ILE A 152 -16.31 -14.04 -10.16
N SER A 153 -16.69 -15.17 -10.78
CA SER A 153 -18.06 -15.63 -10.82
C SER A 153 -18.63 -15.79 -9.40
N GLY A 154 -19.76 -15.15 -9.13
CA GLY A 154 -20.40 -15.11 -7.81
C GLY A 154 -19.78 -14.11 -6.82
N ALA A 155 -18.67 -13.42 -7.17
CA ALA A 155 -18.02 -12.45 -6.30
C ALA A 155 -17.70 -11.11 -7.02
N THR A 156 -18.66 -10.62 -7.81
CA THR A 156 -18.48 -9.37 -8.58
C THR A 156 -18.24 -8.17 -7.70
N VAL A 157 -18.89 -8.09 -6.53
CA VAL A 157 -18.69 -6.98 -5.58
C VAL A 157 -17.27 -6.97 -5.03
N SER A 158 -16.76 -8.14 -4.63
CA SER A 158 -15.37 -8.29 -4.15
C SER A 158 -14.35 -7.97 -5.26
N SER A 159 -14.60 -8.42 -6.49
CA SER A 159 -13.77 -8.10 -7.65
C SER A 159 -13.75 -6.60 -7.94
N ASN A 160 -14.91 -5.94 -7.86
CA ASN A 160 -15.01 -4.49 -8.03
C ASN A 160 -14.30 -3.74 -6.89
N GLY A 161 -14.43 -4.21 -5.64
CA GLY A 161 -13.71 -3.65 -4.49
C GLY A 161 -12.20 -3.69 -4.69
N THR A 162 -11.66 -4.79 -5.24
CA THR A 162 -10.24 -4.90 -5.59
C THR A 162 -9.85 -3.89 -6.67
N VAL A 163 -10.64 -3.74 -7.73
CA VAL A 163 -10.42 -2.73 -8.78
C VAL A 163 -10.42 -1.32 -8.21
N LEU A 164 -11.37 -1.00 -7.33
CA LEU A 164 -11.43 0.31 -6.65
C LEU A 164 -10.19 0.56 -5.79
N ALA A 165 -9.69 -0.45 -5.07
CA ALA A 165 -8.47 -0.35 -4.28
C ALA A 165 -7.24 -0.07 -5.15
N ILE A 166 -7.12 -0.73 -6.30
CA ILE A 166 -6.01 -0.48 -7.24
C ILE A 166 -6.09 0.95 -7.79
N ASN A 167 -7.28 1.40 -8.16
CA ASN A 167 -7.47 2.76 -8.65
C ASN A 167 -7.23 3.82 -7.55
N ASP A 168 -7.54 3.54 -6.28
CA ASP A 168 -7.20 4.41 -5.14
C ASP A 168 -5.68 4.56 -5.01
N ALA A 169 -4.94 3.45 -5.02
CA ALA A 169 -3.47 3.47 -5.00
C ALA A 169 -2.88 4.19 -6.22
N GLY A 170 -3.44 3.96 -7.42
CA GLY A 170 -3.04 4.63 -8.65
C GLY A 170 -3.26 6.16 -8.60
N ASN A 171 -4.38 6.61 -8.04
CA ASN A 171 -4.66 8.02 -7.84
C ASN A 171 -3.69 8.66 -6.83
N GLN A 172 -3.40 7.97 -5.72
CA GLN A 172 -2.40 8.41 -4.74
C GLN A 172 -1.02 8.53 -5.39
N TYR A 173 -0.60 7.52 -6.18
CA TYR A 173 0.65 7.55 -6.93
C TYR A 173 0.70 8.75 -7.89
N ASN A 174 -0.34 8.96 -8.66
CA ASN A 174 -0.39 10.06 -9.64
C ASN A 174 -0.24 11.45 -8.98
N MET A 175 -0.84 11.64 -7.78
CA MET A 175 -0.70 12.87 -7.00
C MET A 175 0.72 13.06 -6.46
N LEU A 176 1.43 11.97 -6.17
CA LEU A 176 2.74 11.98 -5.51
C LEU A 176 3.91 11.73 -6.47
N LYS A 177 3.67 11.44 -7.74
CA LYS A 177 4.67 10.95 -8.70
C LYS A 177 5.93 11.82 -8.75
N ASP A 178 5.77 13.12 -8.89
CA ASP A 178 6.91 14.05 -8.99
C ASP A 178 7.72 14.09 -7.68
N GLU A 179 7.04 14.05 -6.54
CA GLU A 179 7.67 14.06 -5.23
C GLU A 179 8.40 12.73 -4.94
N ILE A 180 7.80 11.61 -5.33
CA ILE A 180 8.40 10.28 -5.26
C ILE A 180 9.70 10.24 -6.07
N ILE A 181 9.64 10.60 -7.34
CA ILE A 181 10.80 10.59 -8.24
C ILE A 181 11.90 11.50 -7.71
N LYS A 182 11.57 12.71 -7.26
CA LYS A 182 12.54 13.64 -6.67
C LYS A 182 13.18 13.09 -5.41
N THR A 183 12.40 12.43 -4.56
CA THR A 183 12.85 11.95 -3.25
C THR A 183 13.90 10.85 -3.36
N TRP A 184 13.74 9.89 -4.25
CA TRP A 184 14.66 8.76 -4.38
C TRP A 184 15.75 8.98 -5.44
N ASN A 185 15.51 9.75 -6.52
CA ASN A 185 16.57 10.10 -7.47
C ASN A 185 17.58 11.09 -6.89
N SER A 186 17.16 11.98 -5.97
CA SER A 186 18.09 12.87 -5.24
C SER A 186 18.93 12.13 -4.22
N GLY A 187 18.40 11.06 -3.61
CA GLY A 187 19.12 10.21 -2.65
C GLY A 187 20.26 9.43 -3.31
N ALA A 188 20.01 8.81 -4.45
CA ALA A 188 21.03 8.09 -5.21
C ALA A 188 22.23 8.97 -5.62
N LYS A 189 22.00 10.26 -5.89
CA LYS A 189 23.05 11.20 -6.23
C LYS A 189 23.93 11.58 -5.02
N ASN A 190 23.35 11.64 -3.82
CA ASN A 190 24.08 11.97 -2.60
C ASN A 190 24.92 10.80 -2.09
N GLU A 191 24.42 9.57 -2.15
CA GLU A 191 25.20 8.38 -1.78
C GLU A 191 26.37 8.14 -2.75
N PHE A 192 26.16 8.36 -4.04
CA PHE A 192 27.22 8.28 -5.05
C PHE A 192 28.32 9.31 -4.79
N LEU A 193 27.98 10.56 -4.44
CA LEU A 193 28.97 11.61 -4.11
C LEU A 193 29.70 11.33 -2.80
N GLN A 194 29.04 10.77 -1.78
CA GLN A 194 29.69 10.37 -0.53
C GLN A 194 30.64 9.17 -0.73
N GLY A 195 30.26 8.20 -1.55
CA GLY A 195 31.12 7.06 -1.90
C GLY A 195 32.37 7.44 -2.70
N ILE A 196 32.30 8.50 -3.53
CA ILE A 196 33.47 9.04 -4.22
C ILE A 196 34.40 9.76 -3.23
N HIS A 197 33.85 10.50 -2.27
CA HIS A 197 34.64 11.25 -1.29
C HIS A 197 35.40 10.33 -0.33
N GLN A 198 34.81 9.19 0.05
CA GLN A 198 35.50 8.20 0.89
C GLN A 198 36.62 7.47 0.15
N ARG A 199 36.50 7.19 -1.16
CA ARG A 199 37.57 6.56 -1.97
C ARG A 199 38.69 7.52 -2.38
N ALA A 200 38.49 8.83 -2.25
CA ALA A 200 39.51 9.83 -2.54
C ALA A 200 40.40 10.19 -1.31
N VAL A 201 40.09 9.62 -0.15
CA VAL A 201 40.82 9.85 1.13
C VAL A 201 41.62 8.62 1.56
N GLU A 202 41.50 7.48 0.87
CA GLU A 202 42.38 6.30 0.95
C GLU A 202 43.46 6.35 -0.15
#